data_f348954b4c3a2ea3bd66b825cbcafee0
#
_entry.id   f348954b4c3a2ea3bd66b825cbcafee0
#
_cell.length_a   1.000
_cell.length_b   1.000
_cell.length_c   1.000
_cell.angle_alpha   90.00
_cell.angle_beta   90.00
_cell.angle_gamma   90.00
#
_symmetry.space_group_name_H-M   'P 1'
#
loop_
_entity.id
_entity.type
_entity.pdbx_description
1 polymer ?
#
loop_
_entity_poly.entity_id
_entity_poly.type
_entity_poly.pdbx_seq_one_letter_code
_entity_poly.pdbx_strand_id
1 'polypeptide(L)'
;MRLAHVSLIARDAPALAEFYCTALGCSPRRSATRLSGAWVGRGIGLPGAEILSIWLNLPDSGAPFLEIQQFALNPGHPPPQPDTPGLRHLAFATADIEATARAILAAGGSQQGEITDLGSAEHPCRALYMRDPEGNLIELEQA
;
A
#
# COMPACT_ATOMS: atom_id res chain seq x y z
N MET A 1 14.93 18.52 -1.23
CA MET A 1 13.82 17.70 -1.77
C MET A 1 13.54 16.57 -0.78
N ARG A 2 12.29 16.16 -0.56
CA ARG A 2 11.91 15.02 0.30
C ARG A 2 10.76 14.26 -0.35
N LEU A 3 10.66 12.96 -0.07
CA LEU A 3 9.49 12.17 -0.45
C LEU A 3 8.29 12.62 0.39
N ALA A 4 7.20 13.03 -0.26
CA ALA A 4 6.00 13.53 0.42
C ALA A 4 5.00 12.40 0.72
N HIS A 5 4.70 11.57 -0.28
CA HIS A 5 3.80 10.42 -0.16
C HIS A 5 4.10 9.37 -1.22
N VAL A 6 3.52 8.20 -1.03
CA VAL A 6 3.37 7.13 -2.03
C VAL A 6 1.88 6.97 -2.29
N SER A 7 1.48 6.74 -3.54
CA SER A 7 0.08 6.57 -3.90
C SER A 7 -0.20 5.17 -4.43
N LEU A 8 -1.32 4.57 -3.98
CA LEU A 8 -1.91 3.35 -4.52
C LEU A 8 -3.23 3.69 -5.20
N ILE A 9 -3.47 3.09 -6.35
CA ILE A 9 -4.76 3.18 -7.04
C ILE A 9 -5.59 1.95 -6.69
N ALA A 10 -6.78 2.17 -6.14
CA ALA A 10 -7.69 1.13 -5.68
C ALA A 10 -8.99 1.09 -6.49
N ARG A 11 -9.62 -0.07 -6.53
CA ARG A 11 -11.01 -0.24 -6.98
C ARG A 11 -11.99 0.17 -5.90
N ASP A 12 -11.62 -0.08 -4.63
CA ASP A 12 -12.36 0.31 -3.43
C ASP A 12 -11.40 0.93 -2.42
N ALA A 13 -11.22 2.25 -2.50
CA ALA A 13 -10.29 2.96 -1.63
C ALA A 13 -10.66 2.91 -0.14
N PRO A 14 -11.95 2.98 0.28
CA PRO A 14 -12.34 2.78 1.66
C PRO A 14 -11.95 1.40 2.21
N ALA A 15 -12.27 0.31 1.49
CA ALA A 15 -11.93 -1.04 1.92
C ALA A 15 -10.41 -1.26 1.99
N LEU A 16 -9.66 -0.75 1.01
CA LEU A 16 -8.21 -0.84 1.04
C LEU A 16 -7.60 -0.03 2.19
N ALA A 17 -8.13 1.16 2.49
CA ALA A 17 -7.68 1.96 3.64
C ALA A 17 -7.94 1.25 4.98
N GLU A 18 -9.09 0.60 5.14
CA GLU A 18 -9.42 -0.21 6.31
C GLU A 18 -8.44 -1.37 6.49
N PHE A 19 -8.08 -2.06 5.39
CA PHE A 19 -7.05 -3.10 5.42
C PHE A 19 -5.71 -2.58 5.96
N TYR A 20 -5.19 -1.46 5.43
CA TYR A 20 -3.92 -0.91 5.89
C TYR A 20 -3.97 -0.43 7.36
N CYS A 21 -5.12 0.07 7.81
CA CYS A 21 -5.30 0.42 9.22
C CYS A 21 -5.33 -0.82 10.12
N THR A 22 -6.08 -1.85 9.74
CA THR A 22 -6.32 -3.03 10.58
C THR A 22 -5.12 -3.98 10.60
N ALA A 23 -4.51 -4.26 9.44
CA ALA A 23 -3.45 -5.27 9.32
C ALA A 23 -2.04 -4.70 9.57
N LEU A 24 -1.81 -3.43 9.22
CA LEU A 24 -0.48 -2.84 9.20
C LEU A 24 -0.32 -1.60 10.10
N GLY A 25 -1.33 -1.29 10.93
CA GLY A 25 -1.24 -0.22 11.91
C GLY A 25 -1.21 1.21 11.34
N CYS A 26 -1.61 1.38 10.08
CA CYS A 26 -1.81 2.73 9.53
C CYS A 26 -2.95 3.45 10.25
N SER A 27 -2.97 4.78 10.19
CA SER A 27 -4.03 5.58 10.79
C SER A 27 -4.52 6.68 9.85
N PRO A 28 -5.81 7.06 9.89
CA PRO A 28 -6.32 8.16 9.07
C PRO A 28 -5.54 9.45 9.34
N ARG A 29 -5.06 10.09 8.26
CA ARG A 29 -4.33 11.37 8.34
C ARG A 29 -5.28 12.57 8.25
N ARG A 30 -6.35 12.43 7.49
CA ARG A 30 -7.41 13.42 7.29
C ARG A 30 -8.68 12.76 6.79
N SER A 31 -9.79 13.49 6.77
CA SER A 31 -11.03 13.03 6.13
C SER A 31 -10.82 12.75 4.65
N ALA A 32 -11.49 11.72 4.13
CA ALA A 32 -11.51 11.40 2.72
C ALA A 32 -12.00 12.61 1.89
N THR A 33 -11.38 12.85 0.75
CA THR A 33 -11.67 14.02 -0.08
C THR A 33 -12.01 13.59 -1.50
N ARG A 34 -13.10 14.12 -2.04
CA ARG A 34 -13.43 14.00 -3.48
C ARG A 34 -12.80 15.15 -4.25
N LEU A 35 -12.11 14.80 -5.31
CA LEU A 35 -11.44 15.73 -6.21
C LEU A 35 -12.08 15.59 -7.58
N SER A 36 -12.55 16.71 -8.17
CA SER A 36 -13.17 16.72 -9.50
C SER A 36 -13.00 18.09 -10.16
N GLY A 37 -13.35 18.14 -11.43
CA GLY A 37 -13.29 19.38 -12.23
C GLY A 37 -12.03 19.49 -13.09
N ALA A 38 -12.06 20.46 -14.00
CA ALA A 38 -11.02 20.61 -15.03
C ALA A 38 -9.60 20.79 -14.47
N TRP A 39 -9.45 21.38 -13.29
CA TRP A 39 -8.16 21.60 -12.65
C TRP A 39 -7.50 20.28 -12.19
N VAL A 40 -8.30 19.30 -11.75
CA VAL A 40 -7.79 17.97 -11.37
C VAL A 40 -7.19 17.29 -12.60
N GLY A 41 -7.97 17.19 -13.68
CA GLY A 41 -7.51 16.56 -14.91
C GLY A 41 -6.27 17.24 -15.50
N ARG A 42 -6.18 18.59 -15.44
CA ARG A 42 -4.98 19.32 -15.87
C ARG A 42 -3.78 19.00 -14.98
N GLY A 43 -3.98 18.94 -13.65
CA GLY A 43 -2.89 18.72 -12.69
C GLY A 43 -2.25 17.35 -12.82
N ILE A 44 -3.06 16.31 -13.07
CA ILE A 44 -2.57 14.91 -13.18
C ILE A 44 -2.36 14.45 -14.63
N GLY A 45 -2.71 15.27 -15.63
CA GLY A 45 -2.59 14.91 -17.04
C GLY A 45 -3.67 13.93 -17.53
N LEU A 46 -4.81 13.80 -16.84
CA LEU A 46 -5.92 12.91 -17.19
C LEU A 46 -7.24 13.71 -17.23
N PRO A 47 -7.66 14.25 -18.39
CA PRO A 47 -8.87 15.02 -18.51
C PRO A 47 -10.12 14.26 -18.04
N GLY A 48 -10.98 14.94 -17.27
CA GLY A 48 -12.21 14.35 -16.74
C GLY A 48 -12.01 13.45 -15.52
N ALA A 49 -10.84 13.42 -14.92
CA ALA A 49 -10.59 12.62 -13.71
C ALA A 49 -11.46 13.10 -12.55
N GLU A 50 -12.11 12.12 -11.89
CA GLU A 50 -12.78 12.27 -10.60
C GLU A 50 -12.20 11.23 -9.65
N ILE A 51 -11.75 11.66 -8.47
CA ILE A 51 -10.95 10.86 -7.55
C ILE A 51 -11.53 10.95 -6.14
N LEU A 52 -11.67 9.82 -5.47
CA LEU A 52 -11.76 9.75 -4.02
C LEU A 52 -10.34 9.53 -3.49
N SER A 53 -9.82 10.46 -2.68
CA SER A 53 -8.48 10.41 -2.09
C SER A 53 -8.57 10.21 -0.59
N ILE A 54 -7.91 9.17 -0.07
CA ILE A 54 -7.80 8.82 1.35
C ILE A 54 -6.32 8.88 1.73
N TRP A 55 -6.00 9.57 2.80
CA TRP A 55 -4.63 9.70 3.30
C TRP A 55 -4.46 8.99 4.63
N LEU A 56 -3.45 8.14 4.71
CA LEU A 56 -3.09 7.39 5.91
C LEU A 56 -1.68 7.76 6.36
N ASN A 57 -1.49 7.93 7.66
CA ASN A 57 -0.16 7.91 8.24
C ASN A 57 0.34 6.47 8.23
N LEU A 58 1.59 6.27 7.83
CA LEU A 58 2.30 5.01 8.01
C LEU A 58 2.66 4.83 9.50
N PRO A 59 2.78 3.59 9.99
CA PRO A 59 3.21 3.33 11.37
C PRO A 59 4.53 4.02 11.67
N ASP A 60 4.65 4.63 12.85
CA ASP A 60 5.86 5.25 13.37
C ASP A 60 6.54 6.26 12.42
N SER A 61 5.78 6.82 11.48
CA SER A 61 6.29 7.72 10.44
C SER A 61 5.51 9.04 10.41
N GLY A 62 6.24 10.16 10.41
CA GLY A 62 5.66 11.49 10.15
C GLY A 62 5.54 11.84 8.66
N ALA A 63 6.38 11.25 7.84
CA ALA A 63 6.44 11.37 6.38
C ALA A 63 7.42 10.32 5.82
N PRO A 64 7.17 9.73 4.64
CA PRO A 64 6.02 9.95 3.76
C PRO A 64 4.71 9.41 4.34
N PHE A 65 3.58 9.79 3.76
CA PHE A 65 2.29 9.18 4.05
C PHE A 65 1.83 8.30 2.88
N LEU A 66 0.83 7.46 3.11
CA LEU A 66 0.20 6.64 2.07
C LEU A 66 -1.07 7.34 1.58
N GLU A 67 -1.16 7.59 0.27
CA GLU A 67 -2.38 8.05 -0.38
C GLU A 67 -3.04 6.87 -1.11
N ILE A 68 -4.33 6.64 -0.88
CA ILE A 68 -5.13 5.66 -1.61
C ILE A 68 -6.13 6.43 -2.45
N GLN A 69 -6.11 6.21 -3.76
CA GLN A 69 -6.95 6.91 -4.72
C GLN A 69 -7.87 5.93 -5.46
N GLN A 70 -9.15 6.27 -5.52
CA GLN A 70 -10.11 5.58 -6.36
C GLN A 70 -10.62 6.52 -7.44
N PHE A 71 -10.35 6.18 -8.70
CA PHE A 71 -10.86 6.90 -9.85
C PHE A 71 -12.26 6.43 -10.19
N ALA A 72 -13.16 7.36 -10.54
CA ALA A 72 -14.53 7.03 -10.96
C ALA A 72 -14.54 6.14 -12.22
N LEU A 73 -13.60 6.37 -13.14
CA LEU A 73 -13.34 5.52 -14.30
C LEU A 73 -12.01 4.80 -14.07
N ASN A 74 -12.09 3.54 -13.67
CA ASN A 74 -10.92 2.67 -13.48
C ASN A 74 -11.15 1.39 -14.30
N PRO A 75 -10.46 1.22 -15.45
CA PRO A 75 -10.62 0.03 -16.30
C PRO A 75 -10.13 -1.27 -15.65
N GLY A 76 -9.52 -1.14 -14.46
CA GLY A 76 -8.87 -2.24 -13.79
C GLY A 76 -7.52 -2.58 -14.45
N HIS A 77 -6.70 -3.28 -13.71
CA HIS A 77 -5.41 -3.79 -14.16
C HIS A 77 -5.14 -5.14 -13.46
N PRO A 78 -4.60 -6.13 -14.14
CA PRO A 78 -4.19 -7.35 -13.44
C PRO A 78 -3.15 -7.01 -12.36
N PRO A 79 -3.18 -7.69 -11.21
CA PRO A 79 -2.19 -7.50 -10.16
C PRO A 79 -0.76 -7.65 -10.70
N PRO A 80 0.16 -6.75 -10.34
CA PRO A 80 1.54 -6.84 -10.81
C PRO A 80 2.23 -8.09 -10.27
N GLN A 81 3.08 -8.70 -11.10
CA GLN A 81 3.98 -9.75 -10.65
C GLN A 81 5.21 -9.11 -9.96
N PRO A 82 5.93 -9.86 -9.09
CA PRO A 82 7.11 -9.33 -8.41
C PRO A 82 8.18 -8.75 -9.34
N ASP A 83 8.31 -9.33 -10.54
CA ASP A 83 9.28 -8.95 -11.58
C ASP A 83 8.76 -7.92 -12.60
N THR A 84 7.50 -7.47 -12.47
CA THR A 84 6.95 -6.44 -13.36
C THR A 84 7.67 -5.10 -13.16
N PRO A 85 8.22 -4.46 -14.20
CA PRO A 85 8.94 -3.19 -14.06
C PRO A 85 8.11 -2.07 -13.40
N GLY A 86 8.73 -1.25 -12.55
CA GLY A 86 8.15 -0.10 -11.87
C GLY A 86 8.21 -0.21 -10.36
N LEU A 87 7.52 0.68 -9.64
CA LEU A 87 7.37 0.57 -8.18
C LEU A 87 6.51 -0.67 -7.88
N ARG A 88 7.05 -1.62 -7.09
CA ARG A 88 6.40 -2.93 -6.94
C ARG A 88 5.81 -3.16 -5.57
N HIS A 89 6.52 -2.85 -4.50
CA HIS A 89 6.08 -3.15 -3.14
C HIS A 89 6.32 -1.98 -2.20
N LEU A 90 5.62 -2.03 -1.08
CA LEU A 90 5.93 -1.29 0.14
C LEU A 90 6.49 -2.30 1.14
N ALA A 91 7.65 -2.01 1.72
CA ALA A 91 8.24 -2.83 2.76
C ALA A 91 7.87 -2.28 4.15
N PHE A 92 7.48 -3.17 5.07
CA PHE A 92 7.14 -2.86 6.45
C PHE A 92 8.02 -3.70 7.39
N ALA A 93 8.79 -3.02 8.23
CA ALA A 93 9.49 -3.68 9.32
C ALA A 93 8.50 -4.12 10.41
N THR A 94 8.66 -5.33 10.90
CA THR A 94 7.81 -5.90 11.96
C THR A 94 8.63 -6.64 13.00
N ALA A 95 8.18 -6.64 14.24
CA ALA A 95 8.79 -7.42 15.31
C ALA A 95 8.40 -8.91 15.27
N ASP A 96 7.28 -9.26 14.62
CA ASP A 96 6.77 -10.63 14.50
C ASP A 96 6.15 -10.82 13.10
N ILE A 97 6.93 -11.39 12.20
CA ILE A 97 6.53 -11.57 10.79
C ILE A 97 5.35 -12.54 10.65
N GLU A 98 5.29 -13.58 11.49
CA GLU A 98 4.20 -14.54 11.48
C GLU A 98 2.89 -13.93 11.98
N ALA A 99 2.94 -13.12 13.04
CA ALA A 99 1.75 -12.44 13.56
C ALA A 99 1.23 -11.41 12.55
N THR A 100 2.12 -10.66 11.92
CA THR A 100 1.74 -9.66 10.89
C THR A 100 1.18 -10.36 9.65
N ALA A 101 1.76 -11.47 9.21
CA ALA A 101 1.23 -12.26 8.09
C ALA A 101 -0.19 -12.78 8.40
N ARG A 102 -0.43 -13.29 9.61
CA ARG A 102 -1.79 -13.70 10.03
C ARG A 102 -2.79 -12.54 10.02
N ALA A 103 -2.37 -11.34 10.45
CA ALA A 103 -3.23 -10.15 10.43
C ALA A 103 -3.59 -9.75 8.99
N ILE A 104 -2.64 -9.79 8.07
CA ILE A 104 -2.85 -9.54 6.65
C ILE A 104 -3.86 -10.54 6.06
N LEU A 105 -3.68 -11.84 6.34
CA LEU A 105 -4.60 -12.88 5.86
C LEU A 105 -6.01 -12.69 6.43
N ALA A 106 -6.14 -12.40 7.72
CA ALA A 106 -7.42 -12.16 8.38
C ALA A 106 -8.15 -10.92 7.84
N ALA A 107 -7.40 -9.91 7.37
CA ALA A 107 -7.95 -8.70 6.76
C ALA A 107 -8.25 -8.84 5.24
N GLY A 108 -8.10 -10.04 4.67
CA GLY A 108 -8.43 -10.32 3.27
C GLY A 108 -7.26 -10.21 2.29
N GLY A 109 -6.05 -10.04 2.78
CA GLY A 109 -4.84 -10.17 1.97
C GLY A 109 -4.49 -11.62 1.66
N SER A 110 -3.39 -11.85 0.96
CA SER A 110 -2.91 -13.19 0.60
C SER A 110 -1.40 -13.28 0.67
N GLN A 111 -0.88 -14.51 0.74
CA GLN A 111 0.54 -14.79 0.76
C GLN A 111 1.05 -14.95 -0.67
N GLN A 112 2.19 -14.33 -0.99
CA GLN A 112 2.85 -14.41 -2.29
C GLN A 112 4.06 -15.33 -2.28
N GLY A 113 4.88 -15.26 -1.24
CA GLY A 113 6.09 -16.04 -1.06
C GLY A 113 6.09 -16.84 0.22
N GLU A 114 7.25 -17.33 0.64
CA GLU A 114 7.48 -18.01 1.92
C GLU A 114 8.43 -17.17 2.77
N ILE A 115 8.34 -17.31 4.09
CA ILE A 115 9.30 -16.65 4.99
C ILE A 115 10.69 -17.18 4.67
N THR A 116 11.58 -16.28 4.30
CA THR A 116 12.93 -16.59 3.85
C THR A 116 13.92 -15.70 4.58
N ASP A 117 15.05 -16.27 5.00
CA ASP A 117 16.16 -15.50 5.52
C ASP A 117 16.96 -14.93 4.35
N LEU A 118 16.87 -13.61 4.16
CA LEU A 118 17.60 -12.85 3.14
C LEU A 118 18.82 -12.12 3.74
N GLY A 119 19.03 -12.25 5.05
CA GLY A 119 20.12 -11.61 5.76
C GLY A 119 21.44 -12.35 5.68
N SER A 120 22.39 -11.91 6.49
CA SER A 120 23.65 -12.58 6.76
C SER A 120 23.74 -12.92 8.24
N ALA A 121 24.77 -13.68 8.65
CA ALA A 121 25.02 -13.96 10.06
C ALA A 121 25.23 -12.69 10.91
N GLU A 122 25.72 -11.61 10.29
CA GLU A 122 25.98 -10.32 10.94
C GLU A 122 24.75 -9.39 10.90
N HIS A 123 23.88 -9.58 9.93
CA HIS A 123 22.66 -8.80 9.71
C HIS A 123 21.51 -9.74 9.34
N PRO A 124 20.94 -10.45 10.30
CA PRO A 124 19.80 -11.35 10.04
C PRO A 124 18.61 -10.52 9.55
N CYS A 125 17.91 -11.03 8.55
CA CYS A 125 16.71 -10.41 8.01
C CYS A 125 15.80 -11.48 7.44
N ARG A 126 14.66 -11.70 8.09
CA ARG A 126 13.60 -12.57 7.56
C ARG A 126 12.66 -11.72 6.74
N ALA A 127 12.33 -12.16 5.54
CA ALA A 127 11.42 -11.45 4.66
C ALA A 127 10.28 -12.34 4.18
N LEU A 128 9.13 -11.73 3.91
CA LEU A 128 7.96 -12.38 3.36
C LEU A 128 7.21 -11.44 2.42
N TYR A 129 6.94 -11.89 1.21
CA TYR A 129 6.07 -11.18 0.29
C TYR A 129 4.61 -11.59 0.46
N MET A 130 3.75 -10.61 0.65
CA MET A 130 2.31 -10.72 0.79
C MET A 130 1.60 -9.86 -0.26
N ARG A 131 0.28 -9.96 -0.34
CA ARG A 131 -0.55 -9.07 -1.15
C ARG A 131 -1.67 -8.48 -0.31
N ASP A 132 -2.00 -7.23 -0.58
CA ASP A 132 -3.23 -6.63 -0.09
C ASP A 132 -4.46 -7.18 -0.86
N PRO A 133 -5.71 -6.84 -0.47
CA PRO A 133 -6.92 -7.32 -1.15
C PRO A 133 -7.07 -6.90 -2.61
N GLU A 134 -6.36 -5.85 -3.03
CA GLU A 134 -6.34 -5.37 -4.42
C GLU A 134 -5.21 -6.01 -5.25
N GLY A 135 -4.33 -6.79 -4.59
CA GLY A 135 -3.23 -7.51 -5.19
C GLY A 135 -1.90 -6.74 -5.24
N ASN A 136 -1.80 -5.58 -4.59
CA ASN A 136 -0.53 -4.88 -4.46
C ASN A 136 0.42 -5.68 -3.57
N LEU A 137 1.71 -5.66 -3.91
CA LEU A 137 2.73 -6.38 -3.16
C LEU A 137 3.14 -5.61 -1.90
N ILE A 138 3.23 -6.36 -0.81
CA ILE A 138 3.73 -5.92 0.49
C ILE A 138 4.90 -6.82 0.84
N GLU A 139 6.02 -6.24 1.26
CA GLU A 139 7.11 -6.97 1.86
C GLU A 139 7.10 -6.75 3.38
N LEU A 140 7.20 -7.83 4.13
CA LEU A 140 7.42 -7.80 5.57
C LEU A 140 8.88 -8.12 5.83
N GLU A 141 9.53 -7.34 6.69
CA GLU A 141 10.92 -7.52 7.11
C GLU A 141 10.99 -7.63 8.63
N GLN A 142 11.71 -8.64 9.11
CA GLN A 142 12.02 -8.83 10.54
C GLN A 142 13.53 -9.02 10.69
N ALA A 143 14.16 -8.06 11.39
CA ALA A 143 15.58 -8.14 11.78
C ALA A 143 15.80 -9.06 13.00
#